data_24024247201463e310e91f7be46fa4d3
#
_entry.id   24024247201463e310e91f7be46fa4d3
#
_cell.length_a   1.000
_cell.length_b   1.000
_cell.length_c   1.000
_cell.angle_alpha   90.00
_cell.angle_beta   90.00
_cell.angle_gamma   90.00
#
_symmetry.space_group_name_H-M   'P 1'
#
loop_
_entity.id
_entity.type
_entity.pdbx_description
1 polymer ?
#
loop_
_entity_poly.entity_id
_entity_poly.type
_entity_poly.pdbx_seq_one_letter_code
_entity_poly.pdbx_strand_id
1 'polypeptide(L)'
;MSPGIPFLRVFIALSAILLCTRALGAGESGLLLLGGSSLRPPVKRYLPGARRTILFPSSVDFYGLISPLSRPGKGGWKTLADDSLERAALLLATTDPCLIRDSHGVLEMAVLTADSPLLATAVLSKGFLPRFSALFGPELLLAIPARNKVYVFPKLANRLSAMKQTIRDDFLISPAPVSLELFELSAKGLRTVGTLDPDDR
;
A
#
# COMPACT_ATOMS: atom_id res chain seq x y z
N MET A 1 -51.17 -20.89 -9.19
CA MET A 1 -49.77 -20.79 -9.63
C MET A 1 -49.16 -19.56 -9.02
N SER A 2 -48.39 -19.71 -7.98
CA SER A 2 -47.76 -18.60 -7.22
C SER A 2 -46.26 -18.72 -7.40
N PRO A 3 -45.53 -17.63 -7.80
CA PRO A 3 -44.07 -17.71 -7.96
C PRO A 3 -43.40 -17.49 -6.59
N GLY A 4 -42.66 -18.52 -6.19
CA GLY A 4 -41.82 -18.46 -4.98
C GLY A 4 -40.68 -17.46 -5.12
N ILE A 5 -40.61 -16.54 -4.19
CA ILE A 5 -39.51 -15.55 -4.04
C ILE A 5 -38.30 -16.29 -3.46
N PRO A 6 -37.12 -16.17 -4.03
CA PRO A 6 -35.93 -16.87 -3.51
C PRO A 6 -35.38 -16.13 -2.27
N PHE A 7 -35.78 -16.57 -1.09
CA PHE A 7 -35.25 -16.13 0.21
C PHE A 7 -33.74 -16.39 0.41
N LEU A 8 -33.10 -17.14 -0.49
CA LEU A 8 -31.71 -17.57 -0.34
C LEU A 8 -30.67 -16.50 -0.68
N ARG A 9 -31.03 -15.48 -1.49
CA ARG A 9 -30.04 -14.44 -1.89
C ARG A 9 -29.85 -13.32 -0.86
N VAL A 10 -30.80 -13.13 0.05
CA VAL A 10 -30.69 -12.09 1.09
C VAL A 10 -29.73 -12.46 2.21
N PHE A 11 -29.61 -13.77 2.53
CA PHE A 11 -28.71 -14.24 3.60
C PHE A 11 -27.23 -14.15 3.25
N ILE A 12 -26.83 -14.28 1.98
CA ILE A 12 -25.42 -14.19 1.55
C ILE A 12 -24.95 -12.73 1.57
N ALA A 13 -25.82 -11.80 1.21
CA ALA A 13 -25.49 -10.38 1.25
C ALA A 13 -25.32 -9.84 2.69
N LEU A 14 -26.15 -10.32 3.64
CA LEU A 14 -26.02 -9.93 5.06
C LEU A 14 -24.75 -10.48 5.71
N SER A 15 -24.32 -11.68 5.35
CA SER A 15 -23.08 -12.27 5.88
C SER A 15 -21.84 -11.55 5.37
N ALA A 16 -21.82 -11.06 4.13
CA ALA A 16 -20.72 -10.29 3.58
C ALA A 16 -20.61 -8.89 4.22
N ILE A 17 -21.75 -8.24 4.52
CA ILE A 17 -21.78 -6.96 5.21
C ILE A 17 -21.33 -7.12 6.68
N LEU A 18 -21.70 -8.21 7.36
CA LEU A 18 -21.27 -8.47 8.74
C LEU A 18 -19.78 -8.78 8.87
N LEU A 19 -19.16 -9.39 7.85
CA LEU A 19 -17.71 -9.60 7.80
C LEU A 19 -16.93 -8.29 7.52
N CYS A 20 -17.49 -7.38 6.72
CA CYS A 20 -16.87 -6.06 6.47
C CYS A 20 -16.97 -5.12 7.69
N THR A 21 -18.04 -5.19 8.49
CA THR A 21 -18.21 -4.34 9.68
C THR A 21 -17.39 -4.80 10.88
N ARG A 22 -16.91 -6.06 10.91
CA ARG A 22 -15.97 -6.52 11.95
C ARG A 22 -14.55 -5.98 11.80
N ALA A 23 -14.17 -5.46 10.63
CA ALA A 23 -12.87 -4.87 10.40
C ALA A 23 -12.74 -3.41 10.91
N LEU A 24 -13.84 -2.76 11.27
CA LEU A 24 -13.86 -1.34 11.70
C LEU A 24 -14.08 -1.15 13.22
N GLY A 25 -14.14 -2.20 14.01
CA GLY A 25 -14.67 -2.11 15.38
C GLY A 25 -13.70 -2.33 16.54
N ALA A 26 -12.45 -2.70 16.29
CA ALA A 26 -11.42 -2.78 17.33
C ALA A 26 -10.13 -2.20 16.77
N GLY A 27 -9.49 -1.31 17.51
CA GLY A 27 -8.17 -0.81 17.14
C GLY A 27 -7.21 -1.98 16.85
N GLU A 28 -6.54 -1.95 15.71
CA GLU A 28 -5.62 -3.01 15.32
C GLU A 28 -4.25 -2.77 15.96
N SER A 29 -3.78 -3.69 16.78
CA SER A 29 -2.44 -3.66 17.34
C SER A 29 -1.54 -4.67 16.64
N GLY A 30 -0.25 -4.31 16.52
CA GLY A 30 0.74 -5.20 15.93
C GLY A 30 0.71 -5.26 14.42
N LEU A 31 0.66 -4.10 13.76
CA LEU A 31 0.84 -3.96 12.31
C LEU A 31 2.27 -3.52 11.98
N LEU A 32 2.80 -4.01 10.87
CA LEU A 32 4.02 -3.50 10.28
C LEU A 32 3.66 -2.54 9.15
N LEU A 33 3.94 -1.26 9.35
CA LEU A 33 3.57 -0.22 8.40
C LEU A 33 4.79 0.44 7.77
N LEU A 34 4.66 0.82 6.49
CA LEU A 34 5.56 1.74 5.83
C LEU A 34 5.31 3.18 6.30
N GLY A 35 6.38 3.92 6.51
CA GLY A 35 6.30 5.34 6.85
C GLY A 35 7.61 6.07 6.61
N GLY A 36 7.57 7.39 6.69
CA GLY A 36 8.76 8.23 6.60
C GLY A 36 9.64 8.14 7.85
N SER A 37 10.95 8.26 7.67
CA SER A 37 11.92 8.22 8.77
C SER A 37 11.77 9.36 9.78
N SER A 38 11.07 10.43 9.42
CA SER A 38 10.74 11.56 10.30
C SER A 38 9.91 11.15 11.54
N LEU A 39 9.18 10.04 11.45
CA LEU A 39 8.38 9.51 12.57
C LEU A 39 9.21 9.11 13.80
N ARG A 40 10.50 8.80 13.63
CA ARG A 40 11.42 8.37 14.70
C ARG A 40 10.83 7.31 15.66
N PRO A 41 10.21 6.23 15.14
CA PRO A 41 9.69 5.19 16.01
C PRO A 41 10.83 4.54 16.80
N PRO A 42 10.57 4.02 18.02
CA PRO A 42 11.58 3.36 18.85
C PRO A 42 12.24 2.16 18.16
N VAL A 43 11.48 1.45 17.33
CA VAL A 43 11.96 0.31 16.54
C VAL A 43 11.59 0.53 15.08
N LYS A 44 12.59 0.45 14.21
CA LYS A 44 12.42 0.65 12.77
C LYS A 44 13.38 -0.22 11.96
N ARG A 45 12.99 -0.54 10.73
CA ARG A 45 13.86 -1.18 9.73
C ARG A 45 13.77 -0.39 8.44
N TYR A 46 14.90 0.00 7.89
CA TYR A 46 14.94 0.63 6.57
C TYR A 46 14.72 -0.41 5.47
N LEU A 47 14.07 0.00 4.38
CA LEU A 47 14.04 -0.80 3.15
C LEU A 47 15.43 -0.83 2.51
N PRO A 48 15.76 -1.84 1.72
CA PRO A 48 17.06 -1.90 1.03
C PRO A 48 17.33 -0.64 0.20
N GLY A 49 18.43 0.04 0.49
CA GLY A 49 18.83 1.28 -0.18
C GLY A 49 18.03 2.53 0.21
N ALA A 50 16.97 2.41 1.02
CA ALA A 50 16.17 3.55 1.44
C ALA A 50 16.89 4.37 2.52
N ARG A 51 16.79 5.71 2.40
CA ARG A 51 17.28 6.66 3.40
C ARG A 51 16.15 7.21 4.27
N ARG A 52 14.94 7.31 3.70
CA ARG A 52 13.79 7.97 4.32
C ARG A 52 12.59 7.07 4.55
N THR A 53 12.57 5.87 3.95
CA THR A 53 11.46 4.93 4.10
C THR A 53 11.79 3.82 5.07
N ILE A 54 10.94 3.64 6.05
CA ILE A 54 11.10 2.67 7.13
C ILE A 54 9.88 1.77 7.28
N LEU A 55 10.11 0.58 7.81
CA LEU A 55 9.08 -0.30 8.36
C LEU A 55 9.12 -0.19 9.88
N PHE A 56 7.96 -0.06 10.51
CA PHE A 56 7.88 0.03 11.97
C PHE A 56 6.62 -0.65 12.51
N PRO A 57 6.69 -1.23 13.72
CA PRO A 57 5.54 -1.79 14.38
C PRO A 57 4.61 -0.67 14.84
N SER A 58 3.31 -0.84 14.66
CA SER A 58 2.31 0.16 15.02
C SER A 58 1.01 -0.46 15.48
N SER A 59 0.20 0.35 16.14
CA SER A 59 -1.22 0.14 16.34
C SER A 59 -2.01 1.20 15.59
N VAL A 60 -3.20 0.83 15.13
CA VAL A 60 -4.16 1.74 14.53
C VAL A 60 -5.39 1.71 15.42
N ASP A 61 -5.83 2.86 15.93
CA ASP A 61 -7.02 2.94 16.75
C ASP A 61 -8.30 2.93 15.90
N PHE A 62 -9.43 2.99 16.58
CA PHE A 62 -10.75 3.03 15.93
C PHE A 62 -10.92 4.22 14.97
N TYR A 63 -10.23 5.33 15.22
CA TYR A 63 -10.28 6.54 14.39
C TYR A 63 -9.22 6.54 13.27
N GLY A 64 -8.46 5.45 13.12
CA GLY A 64 -7.39 5.36 12.14
C GLY A 64 -6.08 6.05 12.55
N LEU A 65 -5.97 6.54 13.79
CA LEU A 65 -4.74 7.12 14.31
C LEU A 65 -3.67 6.05 14.52
N ILE A 66 -2.48 6.33 14.02
CA ILE A 66 -1.38 5.38 14.03
C ILE A 66 -0.40 5.76 15.14
N SER A 67 -0.17 4.82 16.04
CA SER A 67 0.78 4.95 17.14
C SER A 67 1.93 3.94 16.99
N PRO A 68 3.21 4.40 16.88
CA PRO A 68 4.35 3.50 16.86
C PRO A 68 4.46 2.68 18.14
N LEU A 69 4.72 1.38 18.01
CA LEU A 69 4.95 0.49 19.14
C LEU A 69 6.44 0.39 19.47
N SER A 70 6.78 0.27 20.75
CA SER A 70 8.16 0.13 21.22
C SER A 70 8.78 -1.24 20.89
N ARG A 71 7.96 -2.23 20.58
CA ARG A 71 8.41 -3.58 20.23
C ARG A 71 7.35 -4.29 19.36
N PRO A 72 7.74 -5.30 18.59
CA PRO A 72 6.86 -5.96 17.61
C PRO A 72 5.76 -6.86 18.22
N GLY A 73 5.66 -6.98 19.53
CA GLY A 73 4.68 -7.84 20.21
C GLY A 73 5.16 -9.30 20.40
N LYS A 74 4.25 -10.18 20.81
CA LYS A 74 4.54 -11.62 20.98
C LYS A 74 4.83 -12.25 19.62
N GLY A 75 5.88 -13.06 19.51
CA GLY A 75 6.30 -13.68 18.25
C GLY A 75 7.36 -12.89 17.46
N GLY A 76 7.64 -11.65 17.83
CA GLY A 76 8.71 -10.85 17.24
C GLY A 76 8.44 -10.34 15.83
N TRP A 77 9.48 -9.90 15.15
CA TRP A 77 9.42 -9.28 13.83
C TRP A 77 8.85 -10.18 12.73
N LYS A 78 9.17 -11.49 12.80
CA LYS A 78 8.74 -12.42 11.75
C LYS A 78 7.22 -12.58 11.74
N THR A 79 6.63 -12.85 12.90
CA THR A 79 5.17 -13.01 13.02
C THR A 79 4.45 -11.73 12.64
N LEU A 80 4.93 -10.57 13.14
CA LEU A 80 4.36 -9.28 12.80
C LEU A 80 4.40 -9.02 11.28
N ALA A 81 5.52 -9.35 10.62
CA ALA A 81 5.66 -9.15 9.19
C ALA A 81 4.74 -10.09 8.39
N ASP A 82 4.70 -11.37 8.76
CA ASP A 82 3.88 -12.38 8.09
C ASP A 82 2.39 -11.98 8.18
N ASP A 83 1.89 -11.66 9.37
CA ASP A 83 0.50 -11.24 9.60
C ASP A 83 0.15 -9.94 8.84
N SER A 84 1.06 -8.95 8.87
CA SER A 84 0.83 -7.67 8.19
C SER A 84 0.84 -7.82 6.67
N LEU A 85 1.73 -8.65 6.13
CA LEU A 85 1.81 -8.91 4.68
C LEU A 85 0.63 -9.73 4.19
N GLU A 86 0.10 -10.65 4.98
CA GLU A 86 -1.12 -11.39 4.65
C GLU A 86 -2.32 -10.45 4.58
N ARG A 87 -2.52 -9.60 5.59
CA ARG A 87 -3.60 -8.58 5.57
C ARG A 87 -3.45 -7.60 4.42
N ALA A 88 -2.24 -7.13 4.15
CA ALA A 88 -1.95 -6.25 3.04
C ALA A 88 -2.20 -6.91 1.68
N ALA A 89 -1.95 -8.23 1.56
CA ALA A 89 -2.27 -8.99 0.36
C ALA A 89 -3.78 -9.13 0.15
N LEU A 90 -4.56 -9.35 1.22
CA LEU A 90 -6.03 -9.37 1.15
C LEU A 90 -6.59 -7.99 0.74
N LEU A 91 -6.07 -6.90 1.33
CA LEU A 91 -6.44 -5.55 0.93
C LEU A 91 -6.11 -5.31 -0.56
N LEU A 92 -4.91 -5.69 -1.00
CA LEU A 92 -4.51 -5.57 -2.40
C LEU A 92 -5.47 -6.32 -3.33
N ALA A 93 -5.92 -7.52 -2.97
CA ALA A 93 -6.82 -8.33 -3.80
C ALA A 93 -8.19 -7.67 -4.01
N THR A 94 -8.64 -6.86 -3.05
CA THR A 94 -9.95 -6.16 -3.08
C THR A 94 -9.87 -4.70 -3.52
N THR A 95 -8.65 -4.15 -3.70
CA THR A 95 -8.46 -2.76 -4.13
C THR A 95 -8.31 -2.71 -5.65
N ASP A 96 -9.25 -2.09 -6.34
CA ASP A 96 -9.16 -1.90 -7.78
C ASP A 96 -8.22 -0.74 -8.14
N PRO A 97 -7.23 -0.96 -9.02
CA PRO A 97 -6.36 0.11 -9.48
C PRO A 97 -7.07 1.02 -10.48
N CYS A 98 -6.92 2.32 -10.33
CA CYS A 98 -7.23 3.27 -11.37
C CYS A 98 -6.15 3.18 -12.46
N LEU A 99 -6.52 2.64 -13.64
CA LEU A 99 -5.61 2.47 -14.78
C LEU A 99 -5.64 3.71 -15.67
N ILE A 100 -4.48 4.33 -15.87
CA ILE A 100 -4.32 5.54 -16.67
C ILE A 100 -3.69 5.18 -18.01
N ARG A 101 -4.34 5.61 -19.08
CA ARG A 101 -3.93 5.37 -20.47
C ARG A 101 -3.61 6.68 -21.18
N ASP A 102 -2.75 6.63 -22.17
CA ASP A 102 -2.52 7.74 -23.10
C ASP A 102 -3.68 7.91 -24.11
N SER A 103 -3.54 8.89 -25.00
CA SER A 103 -4.51 9.18 -26.06
C SER A 103 -4.65 8.04 -27.10
N HIS A 104 -3.72 7.10 -27.14
CA HIS A 104 -3.73 5.93 -28.04
C HIS A 104 -4.23 4.67 -27.32
N GLY A 105 -4.63 4.78 -26.06
CA GLY A 105 -5.11 3.66 -25.23
C GLY A 105 -4.01 2.82 -24.59
N VAL A 106 -2.73 3.22 -24.74
CA VAL A 106 -1.60 2.53 -24.11
C VAL A 106 -1.60 2.79 -22.62
N LEU A 107 -1.47 1.73 -21.83
CA LEU A 107 -1.45 1.81 -20.38
C LEU A 107 -0.12 2.42 -19.89
N GLU A 108 -0.19 3.58 -19.25
CA GLU A 108 0.98 4.34 -18.78
C GLU A 108 1.30 4.13 -17.31
N MET A 109 0.26 3.97 -16.48
CA MET A 109 0.43 3.80 -15.03
C MET A 109 -0.85 3.28 -14.38
N ALA A 110 -0.72 2.84 -13.13
CA ALA A 110 -1.83 2.56 -12.24
C ALA A 110 -1.69 3.34 -10.94
N VAL A 111 -2.82 3.73 -10.36
CA VAL A 111 -2.89 4.34 -9.03
C VAL A 111 -3.76 3.47 -8.15
N LEU A 112 -3.21 3.05 -7.02
CA LEU A 112 -3.95 2.38 -5.96
C LEU A 112 -4.28 3.40 -4.87
N THR A 113 -5.53 3.38 -4.41
CA THR A 113 -5.98 4.18 -3.27
C THR A 113 -6.91 3.32 -2.40
N ALA A 114 -6.74 3.36 -1.09
CA ALA A 114 -7.61 2.66 -0.15
C ALA A 114 -7.64 3.40 1.19
N ASP A 115 -8.73 3.24 1.95
CA ASP A 115 -8.86 3.83 3.29
C ASP A 115 -8.11 3.01 4.37
N SER A 116 -6.98 2.43 4.01
CA SER A 116 -6.20 1.60 4.91
C SER A 116 -4.70 1.96 4.84
N PRO A 117 -4.04 2.12 5.98
CA PRO A 117 -2.61 2.40 6.04
C PRO A 117 -1.75 1.21 5.59
N LEU A 118 -2.33 0.02 5.44
CA LEU A 118 -1.65 -1.17 4.95
C LEU A 118 -1.42 -1.16 3.43
N LEU A 119 -2.06 -0.26 2.68
CA LEU A 119 -1.91 -0.24 1.23
C LEU A 119 -0.45 -0.02 0.80
N ALA A 120 0.25 0.91 1.44
CA ALA A 120 1.68 1.11 1.17
C ALA A 120 2.50 -0.16 1.49
N THR A 121 2.17 -0.87 2.57
CA THR A 121 2.85 -2.11 2.95
C THR A 121 2.57 -3.25 1.97
N ALA A 122 1.45 -3.19 1.23
CA ALA A 122 1.08 -4.20 0.24
C ALA A 122 2.10 -4.34 -0.90
N VAL A 123 2.92 -3.33 -1.17
CA VAL A 123 3.99 -3.41 -2.18
C VAL A 123 5.04 -4.48 -1.84
N LEU A 124 5.12 -4.88 -0.56
CA LEU A 124 6.01 -5.95 -0.08
C LEU A 124 5.35 -7.34 -0.12
N SER A 125 4.05 -7.43 -0.41
CA SER A 125 3.35 -8.70 -0.48
C SER A 125 3.74 -9.48 -1.74
N LYS A 126 3.74 -10.81 -1.64
CA LYS A 126 4.08 -11.70 -2.76
C LYS A 126 3.15 -11.53 -3.98
N GLY A 127 1.93 -11.05 -3.77
CA GLY A 127 0.92 -10.85 -4.82
C GLY A 127 1.09 -9.54 -5.61
N PHE A 128 1.89 -8.58 -5.12
CA PHE A 128 1.96 -7.25 -5.74
C PHE A 128 2.64 -7.31 -7.12
N LEU A 129 3.86 -7.85 -7.20
CA LEU A 129 4.58 -7.94 -8.47
C LEU A 129 3.82 -8.77 -9.52
N PRO A 130 3.31 -9.98 -9.24
CA PRO A 130 2.53 -10.75 -10.22
C PRO A 130 1.32 -10.01 -10.76
N ARG A 131 0.59 -9.27 -9.92
CA ARG A 131 -0.58 -8.50 -10.32
C ARG A 131 -0.26 -7.44 -11.36
N PHE A 132 0.82 -6.68 -11.16
CA PHE A 132 1.15 -5.55 -12.02
C PHE A 132 2.14 -5.90 -13.13
N SER A 133 2.92 -6.96 -13.01
CA SER A 133 3.82 -7.39 -14.08
C SER A 133 3.07 -7.86 -15.34
N ALA A 134 1.85 -8.37 -15.19
CA ALA A 134 0.98 -8.69 -16.32
C ALA A 134 0.57 -7.44 -17.13
N LEU A 135 0.57 -6.26 -16.50
CA LEU A 135 0.19 -4.99 -17.12
C LEU A 135 1.39 -4.18 -17.63
N PHE A 136 2.48 -4.18 -16.87
CA PHE A 136 3.61 -3.25 -17.04
C PHE A 136 4.96 -3.93 -17.30
N GLY A 137 4.99 -5.27 -17.32
CA GLY A 137 6.23 -6.03 -17.45
C GLY A 137 6.87 -6.37 -16.09
N PRO A 138 8.00 -7.12 -16.13
CA PRO A 138 8.58 -7.76 -14.93
C PRO A 138 9.30 -6.81 -13.97
N GLU A 139 9.51 -5.57 -14.36
CA GLU A 139 10.16 -4.55 -13.56
C GLU A 139 9.28 -3.31 -13.47
N LEU A 140 8.92 -2.93 -12.26
CA LEU A 140 8.02 -1.83 -11.96
C LEU A 140 8.77 -0.69 -11.28
N LEU A 141 8.37 0.55 -11.56
CA LEU A 141 8.72 1.69 -10.71
C LEU A 141 7.53 2.04 -9.83
N LEU A 142 7.80 2.29 -8.56
CA LEU A 142 6.79 2.64 -7.57
C LEU A 142 7.12 3.97 -6.93
N ALA A 143 6.09 4.80 -6.71
CA ALA A 143 6.15 5.94 -5.80
C ALA A 143 5.08 5.76 -4.72
N ILE A 144 5.45 5.98 -3.46
CA ILE A 144 4.61 5.74 -2.29
C ILE A 144 4.54 7.05 -1.47
N PRO A 145 3.80 8.06 -1.94
CA PRO A 145 3.73 9.35 -1.25
C PRO A 145 3.02 9.23 0.10
N ALA A 146 2.03 8.36 0.20
CA ALA A 146 1.18 8.20 1.39
C ALA A 146 0.90 6.73 1.68
N ARG A 147 0.52 6.43 2.94
CA ARG A 147 0.22 5.05 3.35
C ARG A 147 -0.97 4.43 2.62
N ASN A 148 -1.88 5.27 2.17
CA ASN A 148 -3.11 4.90 1.48
C ASN A 148 -3.05 5.12 -0.04
N LYS A 149 -1.87 5.45 -0.60
CA LYS A 149 -1.73 5.73 -2.03
C LYS A 149 -0.40 5.21 -2.60
N VAL A 150 -0.49 4.46 -3.69
CA VAL A 150 0.66 3.89 -4.39
C VAL A 150 0.51 4.15 -5.89
N TYR A 151 1.55 4.68 -6.50
CA TYR A 151 1.70 4.83 -7.93
C TYR A 151 2.56 3.71 -8.49
N VAL A 152 2.09 3.06 -9.56
CA VAL A 152 2.78 1.96 -10.24
C VAL A 152 3.00 2.32 -11.70
N PHE A 153 4.25 2.26 -12.14
CA PHE A 153 4.66 2.56 -13.50
C PHE A 153 5.44 1.38 -14.10
N PRO A 154 5.43 1.20 -15.43
CA PRO A 154 6.44 0.40 -16.09
C PRO A 154 7.83 1.00 -15.86
N LYS A 155 8.89 0.19 -15.84
CA LYS A 155 10.28 0.66 -15.58
C LYS A 155 10.73 1.80 -16.50
N LEU A 156 10.32 1.76 -17.77
CA LEU A 156 10.69 2.77 -18.78
C LEU A 156 9.59 3.84 -18.96
N ALA A 157 8.95 4.25 -17.89
CA ALA A 157 7.84 5.18 -17.94
C ALA A 157 8.28 6.61 -18.20
N ASN A 158 7.91 7.17 -19.34
CA ASN A 158 8.00 8.62 -19.61
C ASN A 158 7.03 9.42 -18.72
N ARG A 159 5.90 8.80 -18.34
CA ARG A 159 4.84 9.42 -17.53
C ARG A 159 5.29 9.86 -16.14
N LEU A 160 6.28 9.21 -15.56
CA LEU A 160 6.82 9.57 -14.24
C LEU A 160 7.22 11.05 -14.18
N SER A 161 7.87 11.57 -15.23
CA SER A 161 8.29 12.99 -15.27
C SER A 161 7.10 13.96 -15.19
N ALA A 162 5.99 13.65 -15.87
CA ALA A 162 4.76 14.46 -15.84
C ALA A 162 4.04 14.34 -14.48
N MET A 163 4.20 13.23 -13.77
CA MET A 163 3.52 12.97 -12.50
C MET A 163 4.29 13.45 -11.26
N LYS A 164 5.53 13.90 -11.41
CA LYS A 164 6.38 14.31 -10.26
C LYS A 164 5.69 15.30 -9.34
N GLN A 165 5.10 16.35 -9.90
CA GLN A 165 4.44 17.37 -9.08
C GLN A 165 3.22 16.81 -8.35
N THR A 166 2.37 16.06 -9.04
CA THR A 166 1.19 15.42 -8.42
C THR A 166 1.58 14.50 -7.27
N ILE A 167 2.63 13.68 -7.44
CA ILE A 167 3.10 12.78 -6.38
C ILE A 167 3.66 13.55 -5.19
N ARG A 168 4.35 14.68 -5.44
CA ARG A 168 4.84 15.56 -4.38
C ARG A 168 3.70 16.23 -3.63
N ASP A 169 2.69 16.73 -4.34
CA ASP A 169 1.51 17.33 -3.74
C ASP A 169 0.77 16.32 -2.85
N ASP A 170 0.58 15.09 -3.33
CA ASP A 170 0.00 14.01 -2.54
C ASP A 170 0.81 13.70 -1.26
N PHE A 171 2.15 13.76 -1.34
CA PHE A 171 3.00 13.60 -0.17
C PHE A 171 2.82 14.75 0.83
N LEU A 172 2.79 15.99 0.35
CA LEU A 172 2.69 17.17 1.20
C LEU A 172 1.34 17.32 1.89
N ILE A 173 0.24 16.98 1.20
CA ILE A 173 -1.11 17.08 1.76
C ILE A 173 -1.52 15.86 2.58
N SER A 174 -0.77 14.78 2.51
CA SER A 174 -1.13 13.53 3.21
C SER A 174 -1.02 13.68 4.73
N PRO A 175 -2.03 13.26 5.49
CA PRO A 175 -1.92 13.17 6.96
C PRO A 175 -0.98 12.04 7.40
N ALA A 176 -0.64 11.13 6.49
CA ALA A 176 0.22 9.98 6.75
C ALA A 176 1.25 9.77 5.62
N PRO A 177 2.17 10.75 5.42
CA PRO A 177 3.15 10.68 4.35
C PRO A 177 4.14 9.53 4.58
N VAL A 178 4.62 8.94 3.48
CA VAL A 178 5.63 7.88 3.50
C VAL A 178 6.96 8.39 2.97
N SER A 179 7.08 8.60 1.66
CA SER A 179 8.35 8.99 1.06
C SER A 179 8.19 9.55 -0.37
N LEU A 180 9.14 10.38 -0.77
CA LEU A 180 9.36 10.76 -2.16
C LEU A 180 10.44 9.90 -2.84
N GLU A 181 10.95 8.86 -2.16
CA GLU A 181 11.85 7.89 -2.77
C GLU A 181 11.13 7.09 -3.86
N LEU A 182 11.85 6.81 -4.94
CA LEU A 182 11.42 5.92 -6.01
C LEU A 182 11.96 4.52 -5.78
N PHE A 183 11.10 3.54 -5.96
CA PHE A 183 11.44 2.14 -5.77
C PHE A 183 11.33 1.39 -7.09
N GLU A 184 12.26 0.47 -7.33
CA GLU A 184 12.14 -0.57 -8.33
C GLU A 184 11.70 -1.86 -7.65
N LEU A 185 10.63 -2.46 -8.15
CA LEU A 185 10.15 -3.78 -7.74
C LEU A 185 10.35 -4.77 -8.88
N SER A 186 11.04 -5.85 -8.60
CA SER A 186 11.31 -6.94 -9.56
C SER A 186 11.34 -8.29 -8.84
N ALA A 187 11.63 -9.38 -9.58
CA ALA A 187 11.86 -10.70 -8.97
C ALA A 187 13.00 -10.71 -7.94
N LYS A 188 13.91 -9.73 -7.97
CA LYS A 188 14.99 -9.54 -6.99
C LYS A 188 14.54 -8.83 -5.72
N GLY A 189 13.27 -8.40 -5.66
CA GLY A 189 12.68 -7.66 -4.54
C GLY A 189 12.57 -6.16 -4.80
N LEU A 190 12.25 -5.43 -3.73
CA LEU A 190 12.09 -3.98 -3.72
C LEU A 190 13.41 -3.30 -3.36
N ARG A 191 13.83 -2.30 -4.15
CA ARG A 191 15.00 -1.46 -3.86
C ARG A 191 14.73 0.00 -4.22
N THR A 192 15.37 0.92 -3.52
CA THR A 192 15.34 2.34 -3.87
C THR A 192 16.27 2.62 -5.05
N VAL A 193 15.78 3.38 -6.04
CA VAL A 193 16.52 3.70 -7.28
C VAL A 193 16.64 5.21 -7.54
N GLY A 194 15.99 6.04 -6.74
CA GLY A 194 16.05 7.49 -6.88
C GLY A 194 15.11 8.20 -5.93
N THR A 195 14.90 9.49 -6.16
CA THR A 195 14.00 10.34 -5.40
C THR A 195 13.27 11.34 -6.28
N LEU A 196 12.07 11.73 -5.88
CA LEU A 196 11.29 12.84 -6.45
C LEU A 196 11.50 14.13 -5.65
N ASP A 197 12.27 14.07 -4.56
CA ASP A 197 12.61 15.23 -3.75
C ASP A 197 13.64 16.07 -4.49
N PRO A 198 13.36 17.36 -4.81
CA PRO A 198 14.31 18.23 -5.51
C PRO A 198 15.54 18.58 -4.67
N ASP A 199 15.42 18.52 -3.33
CA ASP A 199 16.46 18.91 -2.39
C ASP A 199 17.44 17.76 -2.08
N ASP A 200 17.20 16.56 -2.63
CA ASP A 200 18.01 15.36 -2.41
C ASP A 200 18.97 15.13 -3.60
N ARG A 201 19.82 16.14 -3.89
CA ARG A 201 20.91 16.06 -4.89
C ARG A 201 22.23 15.67 -4.26
#